data_35187e20d394f59761c17c901406431b
#
_entry.id   35187e20d394f59761c17c901406431b
#
_cell.length_a   1.000
_cell.length_b   1.000
_cell.length_c   1.000
_cell.angle_alpha   90.00
_cell.angle_beta   90.00
_cell.angle_gamma   90.00
#
_symmetry.space_group_name_H-M   'P 1'
#
loop_
_entity.id
_entity.type
_entity.pdbx_description
1 polymer ?
#
loop_
_entity_poly.entity_id
_entity_poly.type
_entity_poly.pdbx_seq_one_letter_code
_entity_poly.pdbx_strand_id
1 'polypeptide(L)'
;SIIALVLFVGLGMFLHASESKAASGYAIRINKQQNCVTIYKANKKGKYKPVKAMVCSVGAATPLGTFPLKEKIRWHVLEGPVYGQYCTRITGHILFHSVWYYKNNAPNTLSYTQYNKLGQVASHGCVRLCVGDARWIYNNVPSGTPVTIYKSKNPGPLGKPDGIKLKGYTGWDPTDDTNPSNPNNKKKPVIKLKKGDEGSTKISYATRVDPIKKITALNTTGFDSVKKVTYTVKYK
;
A
#
# COMPACT_ATOMS: atom_id res chain seq x y z
N SER A 1 -57.68 -1.75 -42.55
CA SER A 1 -56.58 -2.39 -41.80
C SER A 1 -55.74 -1.32 -41.16
N ILE A 2 -55.87 -1.17 -39.84
CA ILE A 2 -55.08 -0.19 -39.05
C ILE A 2 -53.94 -0.97 -38.41
N ILE A 3 -52.74 -0.71 -38.82
CA ILE A 3 -51.54 -1.25 -38.19
C ILE A 3 -51.16 -0.34 -37.01
N ALA A 4 -51.36 -0.86 -35.80
CA ALA A 4 -50.91 -0.21 -34.57
C ALA A 4 -49.41 -0.45 -34.38
N LEU A 5 -48.63 0.62 -34.51
CA LEU A 5 -47.21 0.67 -34.20
C LEU A 5 -47.05 0.81 -32.68
N VAL A 6 -46.67 -0.27 -32.02
CA VAL A 6 -46.33 -0.26 -30.58
C VAL A 6 -44.88 0.22 -30.43
N LEU A 7 -44.73 1.47 -30.05
CA LEU A 7 -43.43 2.06 -29.61
C LEU A 7 -43.06 1.53 -28.22
N PHE A 8 -42.12 0.59 -28.16
CA PHE A 8 -41.49 0.18 -26.91
C PHE A 8 -40.48 1.28 -26.51
N VAL A 9 -40.93 2.18 -25.64
CA VAL A 9 -40.02 3.10 -24.95
C VAL A 9 -39.32 2.31 -23.85
N GLY A 10 -38.15 1.78 -24.15
CA GLY A 10 -37.27 1.18 -23.17
C GLY A 10 -36.75 2.25 -22.19
N LEU A 11 -37.42 2.36 -21.05
CA LEU A 11 -36.97 3.19 -19.94
C LEU A 11 -35.72 2.54 -19.32
N GLY A 12 -34.57 2.87 -19.87
CA GLY A 12 -33.27 2.52 -19.28
C GLY A 12 -33.15 3.19 -17.92
N MET A 13 -33.51 2.47 -16.85
CA MET A 13 -33.12 2.89 -15.49
C MET A 13 -31.61 2.84 -15.39
N PHE A 14 -30.96 3.95 -15.68
CA PHE A 14 -29.62 4.21 -15.20
C PHE A 14 -29.71 4.28 -13.66
N LEU A 15 -29.46 3.15 -13.01
CA LEU A 15 -29.13 3.13 -11.60
C LEU A 15 -27.86 3.98 -11.42
N HIS A 16 -28.04 5.26 -11.21
CA HIS A 16 -27.02 6.12 -10.64
C HIS A 16 -26.79 5.58 -9.23
N ALA A 17 -25.82 4.65 -9.08
CA ALA A 17 -25.25 4.40 -7.79
C ALA A 17 -24.73 5.77 -7.32
N SER A 18 -25.45 6.39 -6.38
CA SER A 18 -24.99 7.59 -5.72
C SER A 18 -23.65 7.24 -5.09
N GLU A 19 -22.55 7.67 -5.74
CA GLU A 19 -21.23 7.66 -5.14
C GLU A 19 -21.34 8.53 -3.89
N SER A 20 -21.56 7.90 -2.75
CA SER A 20 -21.45 8.59 -1.47
C SER A 20 -20.04 9.16 -1.45
N LYS A 21 -19.94 10.49 -1.56
CA LYS A 21 -18.69 11.23 -1.54
C LYS A 21 -17.96 10.82 -0.27
N ALA A 22 -16.98 9.93 -0.41
CA ALA A 22 -16.27 9.43 0.75
C ALA A 22 -15.61 10.62 1.46
N ALA A 23 -16.06 10.90 2.67
CA ALA A 23 -15.56 12.01 3.50
C ALA A 23 -14.04 11.99 3.71
N SER A 24 -13.41 10.85 3.43
CA SER A 24 -11.98 10.59 3.66
C SER A 24 -11.04 11.07 2.55
N GLY A 25 -11.53 11.44 1.38
CA GLY A 25 -10.68 11.73 0.21
C GLY A 25 -9.88 10.54 -0.33
N TYR A 26 -10.06 9.34 0.21
CA TYR A 26 -9.45 8.09 -0.23
C TYR A 26 -10.50 7.05 -0.62
N ALA A 27 -10.11 6.12 -1.50
CA ALA A 27 -10.81 4.87 -1.77
C ALA A 27 -9.77 3.75 -1.98
N ILE A 28 -10.10 2.54 -1.57
CA ILE A 28 -9.23 1.37 -1.71
C ILE A 28 -9.92 0.34 -2.60
N ARG A 29 -9.18 -0.25 -3.52
CA ARG A 29 -9.65 -1.38 -4.31
C ARG A 29 -8.72 -2.57 -4.12
N ILE A 30 -9.27 -3.73 -3.78
CA ILE A 30 -8.54 -4.99 -3.59
C ILE A 30 -8.93 -5.94 -4.70
N ASN A 31 -8.00 -6.21 -5.60
CA ASN A 31 -8.18 -7.27 -6.58
C ASN A 31 -7.80 -8.62 -5.96
N LYS A 32 -8.81 -9.37 -5.54
CA LYS A 32 -8.65 -10.67 -4.90
C LYS A 32 -7.98 -11.70 -5.81
N GLN A 33 -8.23 -11.64 -7.12
CA GLN A 33 -7.66 -12.57 -8.09
C GLN A 33 -6.16 -12.35 -8.30
N GLN A 34 -5.72 -11.08 -8.27
CA GLN A 34 -4.33 -10.71 -8.51
C GLN A 34 -3.53 -10.51 -7.22
N ASN A 35 -4.16 -10.57 -6.05
CA ASN A 35 -3.51 -10.26 -4.77
C ASN A 35 -2.85 -8.87 -4.80
N CYS A 36 -3.59 -7.88 -5.22
CA CYS A 36 -3.13 -6.51 -5.40
C CYS A 36 -4.13 -5.50 -4.81
N VAL A 37 -3.61 -4.52 -4.08
CA VAL A 37 -4.36 -3.38 -3.54
C VAL A 37 -4.00 -2.14 -4.35
N THR A 38 -4.98 -1.35 -4.74
CA THR A 38 -4.78 -0.03 -5.33
C THR A 38 -5.45 1.02 -4.45
N ILE A 39 -4.67 2.01 -4.04
CA ILE A 39 -5.14 3.18 -3.29
C ILE A 39 -5.45 4.30 -4.27
N TYR A 40 -6.59 4.91 -4.10
CA TYR A 40 -7.02 6.08 -4.85
C TYR A 40 -7.13 7.27 -3.91
N LYS A 41 -6.80 8.45 -4.40
CA LYS A 41 -6.98 9.73 -3.70
C LYS A 41 -7.77 10.69 -4.56
N ALA A 42 -8.77 11.34 -3.96
CA ALA A 42 -9.54 12.39 -4.62
C ALA A 42 -8.70 13.67 -4.75
N ASN A 43 -8.76 14.31 -5.90
CA ASN A 43 -8.23 15.66 -6.08
C ASN A 43 -9.23 16.72 -5.54
N LYS A 44 -8.87 18.00 -5.63
CA LYS A 44 -9.73 19.13 -5.19
C LYS A 44 -11.11 19.16 -5.85
N LYS A 45 -11.24 18.56 -7.05
CA LYS A 45 -12.52 18.45 -7.79
C LYS A 45 -13.29 17.16 -7.47
N GLY A 46 -12.85 16.37 -6.47
CA GLY A 46 -13.47 15.11 -6.09
C GLY A 46 -13.17 13.92 -7.01
N LYS A 47 -12.35 14.09 -8.06
CA LYS A 47 -11.99 13.01 -8.98
C LYS A 47 -10.89 12.15 -8.38
N TYR A 48 -11.14 10.84 -8.27
CA TYR A 48 -10.19 9.87 -7.78
C TYR A 48 -9.11 9.52 -8.81
N LYS A 49 -7.84 9.53 -8.36
CA LYS A 49 -6.70 9.06 -9.13
C LYS A 49 -5.96 7.96 -8.35
N PRO A 50 -5.46 6.92 -9.00
CA PRO A 50 -4.64 5.92 -8.35
C PRO A 50 -3.32 6.54 -7.91
N VAL A 51 -2.92 6.32 -6.65
CA VAL A 51 -1.73 6.95 -6.05
C VAL A 51 -0.73 5.93 -5.52
N LYS A 52 -1.17 4.70 -5.25
CA LYS A 52 -0.28 3.64 -4.74
C LYS A 52 -0.85 2.26 -5.08
N ALA A 53 0.02 1.35 -5.49
CA ALA A 53 -0.27 -0.08 -5.57
C ALA A 53 0.54 -0.82 -4.51
N MET A 54 -0.03 -1.91 -3.98
CA MET A 54 0.58 -2.73 -2.94
C MET A 54 0.35 -4.20 -3.28
N VAL A 55 1.38 -5.03 -3.15
CA VAL A 55 1.23 -6.48 -3.18
C VAL A 55 0.59 -6.95 -1.88
N CYS A 56 -0.36 -7.86 -1.96
CA CYS A 56 -1.01 -8.41 -0.78
C CYS A 56 -1.16 -9.93 -0.89
N SER A 57 -1.62 -10.57 0.20
CA SER A 57 -2.14 -11.93 0.17
C SER A 57 -3.53 -11.92 0.76
N VAL A 58 -4.49 -12.46 0.00
CA VAL A 58 -5.86 -12.66 0.41
C VAL A 58 -6.14 -14.14 0.68
N GLY A 59 -7.36 -14.46 1.09
CA GLY A 59 -7.81 -15.83 1.37
C GLY A 59 -9.11 -16.20 0.67
N ALA A 60 -9.49 -17.47 0.80
CA ALA A 60 -10.74 -17.97 0.25
C ALA A 60 -11.95 -17.21 0.84
N ALA A 61 -11.94 -16.96 2.15
CA ALA A 61 -13.01 -16.25 2.86
C ALA A 61 -12.95 -14.71 2.73
N THR A 62 -11.98 -14.13 1.97
CA THR A 62 -12.01 -12.69 1.70
C THR A 62 -13.26 -12.35 0.89
N PRO A 63 -14.23 -11.58 1.44
CA PRO A 63 -15.52 -11.33 0.79
C PRO A 63 -15.37 -10.40 -0.41
N LEU A 64 -16.28 -10.52 -1.38
CA LEU A 64 -16.46 -9.52 -2.42
C LEU A 64 -17.43 -8.45 -1.93
N GLY A 65 -17.33 -7.23 -2.44
CA GLY A 65 -18.21 -6.12 -2.08
C GLY A 65 -17.46 -4.86 -1.66
N THR A 66 -18.20 -3.86 -1.20
CA THR A 66 -17.66 -2.60 -0.70
C THR A 66 -17.99 -2.43 0.77
N PHE A 67 -16.98 -2.15 1.57
CA PHE A 67 -17.05 -2.05 3.01
C PHE A 67 -16.36 -0.76 3.48
N PRO A 68 -16.90 -0.04 4.48
CA PRO A 68 -16.20 1.08 5.09
C PRO A 68 -15.09 0.56 6.02
N LEU A 69 -13.90 1.15 5.93
CA LEU A 69 -12.85 0.90 6.92
C LEU A 69 -13.33 1.25 8.32
N LYS A 70 -12.95 0.45 9.29
CA LYS A 70 -13.34 0.61 10.69
C LYS A 70 -12.13 0.98 11.56
N GLU A 71 -12.07 0.38 12.76
CA GLU A 71 -11.03 0.67 13.75
C GLU A 71 -9.63 0.23 13.32
N LYS A 72 -8.65 0.87 13.96
CA LYS A 72 -7.23 0.64 13.79
C LYS A 72 -6.62 0.10 15.06
N ILE A 73 -5.87 -0.98 14.96
CA ILE A 73 -5.26 -1.66 16.10
C ILE A 73 -3.77 -1.83 15.82
N ARG A 74 -2.92 -1.31 16.69
CA ARG A 74 -1.47 -1.31 16.45
C ARG A 74 -0.87 -2.71 16.38
N TRP A 75 -1.25 -3.58 17.33
CA TRP A 75 -0.98 -5.01 17.36
C TRP A 75 -2.25 -5.76 17.68
N HIS A 76 -2.51 -6.84 16.98
CA HIS A 76 -3.72 -7.65 17.16
C HIS A 76 -3.38 -9.13 17.09
N VAL A 77 -4.00 -9.90 18.01
CA VAL A 77 -3.96 -11.36 17.92
C VAL A 77 -4.76 -11.82 16.71
N LEU A 78 -4.20 -12.73 15.96
CA LEU A 78 -4.81 -13.35 14.79
C LEU A 78 -5.12 -14.80 15.09
N GLU A 79 -5.78 -15.47 14.15
CA GLU A 79 -6.06 -16.89 14.25
C GLU A 79 -4.75 -17.71 14.33
N GLY A 80 -4.68 -18.66 15.30
CA GLY A 80 -3.53 -19.53 15.50
C GLY A 80 -2.39 -18.93 16.34
N PRO A 81 -2.66 -18.35 17.49
CA PRO A 81 -1.96 -17.42 18.38
C PRO A 81 -0.71 -16.74 17.78
N VAL A 82 -0.93 -16.05 16.69
CA VAL A 82 0.05 -15.22 16.01
C VAL A 82 -0.44 -13.77 15.97
N TYR A 83 0.42 -12.81 15.61
CA TYR A 83 0.13 -11.40 15.79
C TYR A 83 0.42 -10.60 14.53
N GLY A 84 -0.50 -9.69 14.17
CA GLY A 84 -0.30 -8.70 13.12
C GLY A 84 -0.07 -7.32 13.68
N GLN A 85 0.66 -6.50 12.98
CA GLN A 85 0.77 -5.08 13.31
C GLN A 85 0.10 -4.20 12.25
N TYR A 86 -0.23 -2.95 12.66
CA TYR A 86 -0.93 -1.98 11.83
C TYR A 86 -2.22 -2.52 11.23
N CYS A 87 -3.00 -3.18 12.07
CA CYS A 87 -4.26 -3.78 11.67
C CYS A 87 -5.31 -2.69 11.45
N THR A 88 -6.03 -2.76 10.32
CA THR A 88 -7.17 -1.88 10.02
C THR A 88 -8.33 -2.76 9.57
N ARG A 89 -9.45 -2.72 10.30
CA ARG A 89 -10.59 -3.59 10.03
C ARG A 89 -11.34 -3.15 8.79
N ILE A 90 -11.62 -4.12 7.92
CA ILE A 90 -12.45 -3.95 6.72
C ILE A 90 -13.91 -4.29 7.05
N THR A 91 -14.15 -5.54 7.47
CA THR A 91 -15.50 -6.01 7.84
C THR A 91 -15.39 -7.29 8.67
N GLY A 92 -16.29 -7.52 9.62
CA GLY A 92 -16.27 -8.70 10.48
C GLY A 92 -14.88 -8.97 11.06
N HIS A 93 -14.31 -10.12 10.78
CA HIS A 93 -12.96 -10.51 11.20
C HIS A 93 -11.89 -10.23 10.11
N ILE A 94 -12.26 -9.61 9.01
CA ILE A 94 -11.36 -9.32 7.89
C ILE A 94 -10.65 -7.98 8.11
N LEU A 95 -9.31 -8.03 8.16
CA LEU A 95 -8.45 -6.87 8.38
C LEU A 95 -7.41 -6.73 7.27
N PHE A 96 -6.96 -5.51 7.02
CA PHE A 96 -5.59 -5.28 6.60
C PHE A 96 -4.67 -5.47 7.79
N HIS A 97 -3.57 -6.17 7.62
CA HIS A 97 -2.51 -6.29 8.64
C HIS A 97 -1.19 -6.69 8.00
N SER A 98 -0.07 -6.52 8.73
CA SER A 98 1.22 -7.04 8.29
C SER A 98 1.20 -8.56 8.14
N VAL A 99 2.17 -9.14 7.44
CA VAL A 99 2.47 -10.56 7.67
C VAL A 99 2.65 -10.80 9.16
N TRP A 100 2.25 -11.95 9.66
CA TRP A 100 2.17 -12.20 11.09
C TRP A 100 3.50 -12.56 11.74
N TYR A 101 3.53 -12.35 13.05
CA TYR A 101 4.64 -12.55 13.97
C TYR A 101 4.31 -13.64 14.99
N TYR A 102 5.32 -14.35 15.45
CA TYR A 102 5.15 -15.39 16.48
C TYR A 102 4.89 -14.86 17.88
N LYS A 103 5.27 -13.61 18.17
CA LYS A 103 5.11 -12.98 19.50
C LYS A 103 4.47 -11.61 19.37
N ASN A 104 3.64 -11.27 20.37
CA ASN A 104 3.04 -9.95 20.46
C ASN A 104 4.11 -8.89 20.74
N ASN A 105 3.95 -7.72 20.14
CA ASN A 105 4.89 -6.59 20.30
C ASN A 105 6.37 -6.91 20.02
N ALA A 106 6.63 -7.98 19.29
CA ALA A 106 7.99 -8.43 18.96
C ALA A 106 8.24 -8.39 17.45
N PRO A 107 8.62 -7.22 16.88
CA PRO A 107 8.78 -7.03 15.44
C PRO A 107 9.98 -7.79 14.83
N ASN A 108 10.76 -8.48 15.65
CA ASN A 108 11.85 -9.36 15.27
C ASN A 108 11.45 -10.85 15.18
N THR A 109 10.15 -11.15 15.24
CA THR A 109 9.63 -12.54 15.19
C THR A 109 8.73 -12.79 13.98
N LEU A 110 9.01 -12.12 12.86
CA LEU A 110 8.27 -12.27 11.61
C LEU A 110 8.29 -13.70 11.10
N SER A 111 7.17 -14.19 10.62
CA SER A 111 7.12 -15.45 9.87
C SER A 111 7.73 -15.28 8.48
N TYR A 112 8.93 -15.79 8.32
CA TYR A 112 9.69 -15.81 7.05
C TYR A 112 8.92 -16.49 5.93
N THR A 113 8.39 -17.69 6.19
CA THR A 113 7.69 -18.49 5.19
C THR A 113 6.41 -17.80 4.71
N GLN A 114 5.69 -17.13 5.62
CA GLN A 114 4.47 -16.41 5.26
C GLN A 114 4.77 -15.09 4.56
N TYR A 115 5.87 -14.43 4.92
CA TYR A 115 6.31 -13.23 4.21
C TYR A 115 6.59 -13.52 2.74
N ASN A 116 7.27 -14.61 2.46
CA ASN A 116 7.59 -15.05 1.11
C ASN A 116 6.37 -15.52 0.28
N LYS A 117 5.21 -15.68 0.91
CA LYS A 117 3.94 -15.92 0.22
C LYS A 117 3.19 -14.65 -0.19
N LEU A 118 3.71 -13.45 0.11
CA LEU A 118 3.08 -12.21 -0.37
C LEU A 118 2.98 -12.24 -1.91
N GLY A 119 1.79 -11.86 -2.38
CA GLY A 119 1.41 -11.90 -3.79
C GLY A 119 0.68 -13.18 -4.21
N GLN A 120 0.48 -14.12 -3.29
CA GLN A 120 -0.26 -15.37 -3.49
C GLN A 120 -1.45 -15.44 -2.54
N VAL A 121 -2.42 -16.32 -2.80
CA VAL A 121 -3.46 -16.66 -1.84
C VAL A 121 -2.81 -17.41 -0.67
N ALA A 122 -2.82 -16.82 0.51
CA ALA A 122 -2.09 -17.36 1.67
C ALA A 122 -2.73 -17.03 3.03
N SER A 123 -3.89 -16.38 3.08
CA SER A 123 -4.64 -16.13 4.31
C SER A 123 -5.93 -16.94 4.34
N HIS A 124 -6.62 -17.00 5.47
CA HIS A 124 -7.99 -17.51 5.54
C HIS A 124 -8.97 -16.48 4.94
N GLY A 125 -8.83 -15.20 5.29
CA GLY A 125 -9.71 -14.13 4.81
C GLY A 125 -9.11 -12.73 4.88
N CYS A 126 -8.21 -12.47 5.81
CA CYS A 126 -7.55 -11.17 5.96
C CYS A 126 -6.69 -10.81 4.74
N VAL A 127 -6.38 -9.53 4.62
CA VAL A 127 -5.52 -8.96 3.58
C VAL A 127 -4.15 -8.69 4.19
N ARG A 128 -3.21 -9.62 3.96
CA ARG A 128 -1.83 -9.51 4.46
C ARG A 128 -1.01 -8.61 3.57
N LEU A 129 -0.21 -7.76 4.18
CA LEU A 129 0.67 -6.79 3.54
C LEU A 129 2.07 -6.88 4.16
N CYS A 130 3.09 -6.28 3.55
CA CYS A 130 4.32 -5.95 4.27
C CYS A 130 4.03 -4.85 5.30
N VAL A 131 4.89 -4.70 6.30
CA VAL A 131 4.72 -3.70 7.37
C VAL A 131 4.61 -2.29 6.82
N GLY A 132 5.45 -1.92 5.88
CA GLY A 132 5.45 -0.58 5.29
C GLY A 132 4.11 -0.20 4.65
N ASP A 133 3.48 -1.15 3.95
CA ASP A 133 2.17 -0.92 3.32
C ASP A 133 1.02 -0.96 4.32
N ALA A 134 1.03 -1.90 5.27
CA ALA A 134 0.04 -1.96 6.35
C ALA A 134 0.06 -0.66 7.18
N ARG A 135 1.26 -0.19 7.54
CA ARG A 135 1.47 1.07 8.25
C ARG A 135 1.03 2.28 7.44
N TRP A 136 1.28 2.26 6.12
CA TRP A 136 0.85 3.35 5.27
C TRP A 136 -0.68 3.51 5.28
N ILE A 137 -1.43 2.40 5.14
CA ILE A 137 -2.91 2.42 5.26
C ILE A 137 -3.31 2.90 6.66
N TYR A 138 -2.72 2.31 7.69
CA TYR A 138 -3.00 2.65 9.08
C TYR A 138 -2.86 4.14 9.38
N ASN A 139 -1.80 4.77 8.89
CA ASN A 139 -1.48 6.16 9.19
C ASN A 139 -2.23 7.16 8.28
N ASN A 140 -2.48 6.81 7.03
CA ASN A 140 -2.92 7.79 6.02
C ASN A 140 -4.39 7.66 5.61
N VAL A 141 -5.00 6.49 5.80
CA VAL A 141 -6.36 6.25 5.34
C VAL A 141 -7.32 6.32 6.52
N PRO A 142 -8.26 7.27 6.55
CA PRO A 142 -9.24 7.41 7.64
C PRO A 142 -10.23 6.26 7.71
N SER A 143 -10.82 6.03 8.90
CA SER A 143 -12.01 5.19 9.05
C SER A 143 -13.15 5.75 8.20
N GLY A 144 -14.07 4.89 7.77
CA GLY A 144 -15.13 5.23 6.83
C GLY A 144 -14.72 5.20 5.36
N THR A 145 -13.40 5.09 5.05
CA THR A 145 -12.93 4.97 3.66
C THR A 145 -13.51 3.72 3.00
N PRO A 146 -14.12 3.82 1.79
CA PRO A 146 -14.65 2.67 1.08
C PRO A 146 -13.52 1.76 0.60
N VAL A 147 -13.67 0.47 0.89
CA VAL A 147 -12.80 -0.61 0.41
C VAL A 147 -13.62 -1.54 -0.46
N THR A 148 -13.36 -1.55 -1.75
CA THR A 148 -14.02 -2.43 -2.71
C THR A 148 -13.15 -3.64 -3.00
N ILE A 149 -13.66 -4.83 -2.71
CA ILE A 149 -13.00 -6.11 -2.98
C ILE A 149 -13.67 -6.74 -4.19
N TYR A 150 -12.88 -7.04 -5.21
CA TYR A 150 -13.35 -7.55 -6.50
C TYR A 150 -12.41 -8.59 -7.10
N LYS A 151 -12.83 -9.22 -8.20
CA LYS A 151 -12.00 -10.14 -9.00
C LYS A 151 -11.81 -9.57 -10.41
N SER A 152 -10.59 -9.58 -10.91
CA SER A 152 -10.26 -9.21 -12.29
C SER A 152 -8.92 -9.82 -12.69
N LYS A 153 -8.76 -10.17 -13.96
CA LYS A 153 -7.46 -10.57 -14.54
C LYS A 153 -6.51 -9.37 -14.63
N ASN A 154 -7.02 -8.15 -14.79
CA ASN A 154 -6.24 -6.92 -14.79
C ASN A 154 -5.95 -6.50 -13.34
N PRO A 155 -4.68 -6.37 -12.93
CA PRO A 155 -4.32 -6.02 -11.56
C PRO A 155 -4.77 -4.62 -11.13
N GLY A 156 -4.95 -3.71 -12.08
CA GLY A 156 -5.34 -2.33 -11.85
C GLY A 156 -4.42 -1.33 -12.57
N PRO A 157 -4.71 -0.04 -12.50
CA PRO A 157 -4.07 1.00 -13.34
C PRO A 157 -2.58 1.23 -13.04
N LEU A 158 -2.10 0.83 -11.88
CA LEU A 158 -0.67 0.93 -11.49
C LEU A 158 0.06 -0.42 -11.59
N GLY A 159 -0.62 -1.46 -12.07
CA GLY A 159 -0.07 -2.81 -12.08
C GLY A 159 -0.02 -3.46 -10.69
N LYS A 160 0.53 -4.66 -10.63
CA LYS A 160 0.84 -5.37 -9.38
C LYS A 160 2.33 -5.20 -9.09
N PRO A 161 2.71 -4.61 -7.94
CA PRO A 161 4.11 -4.52 -7.56
C PRO A 161 4.70 -5.90 -7.29
N ASP A 162 6.00 -6.04 -7.52
CA ASP A 162 6.73 -7.23 -7.09
C ASP A 162 6.85 -7.27 -5.57
N GLY A 163 6.59 -8.44 -4.99
CA GLY A 163 6.82 -8.67 -3.57
C GLY A 163 8.31 -8.85 -3.28
N ILE A 164 8.80 -8.22 -2.22
CA ILE A 164 10.15 -8.48 -1.72
C ILE A 164 10.20 -9.94 -1.23
N LYS A 165 11.19 -10.70 -1.69
CA LYS A 165 11.45 -12.06 -1.20
C LYS A 165 12.67 -12.04 -0.28
N LEU A 166 12.48 -12.60 0.92
CA LEU A 166 13.56 -12.74 1.88
C LEU A 166 14.45 -13.93 1.45
N LYS A 167 15.76 -13.75 1.43
CA LYS A 167 16.73 -14.78 1.09
C LYS A 167 17.24 -15.57 2.30
N GLY A 168 16.91 -15.11 3.49
CA GLY A 168 17.29 -15.74 4.76
C GLY A 168 16.41 -15.24 5.89
N TYR A 169 16.42 -15.96 7.01
CA TYR A 169 15.63 -15.59 8.19
C TYR A 169 16.36 -14.53 9.01
N THR A 170 15.78 -13.35 9.09
CA THR A 170 16.26 -12.26 9.95
C THR A 170 15.32 -11.97 11.09
N GLY A 171 14.11 -12.54 11.06
CA GLY A 171 13.01 -12.23 12.00
C GLY A 171 12.34 -10.89 11.74
N TRP A 172 12.80 -10.10 10.79
CA TRP A 172 12.33 -8.74 10.54
C TRP A 172 11.64 -8.59 9.19
N ASP A 173 10.60 -7.76 9.15
CA ASP A 173 10.04 -7.28 7.89
C ASP A 173 11.00 -6.25 7.28
N PRO A 174 11.45 -6.45 6.03
CA PRO A 174 12.43 -5.54 5.40
C PRO A 174 11.88 -4.13 5.14
N THR A 175 10.57 -3.96 5.23
CA THR A 175 9.88 -2.67 5.03
C THR A 175 9.56 -1.95 6.34
N ASP A 176 9.88 -2.56 7.51
CA ASP A 176 9.72 -1.93 8.82
C ASP A 176 10.91 -1.00 9.10
N ASP A 177 10.80 0.24 8.66
CA ASP A 177 11.81 1.29 8.83
C ASP A 177 11.67 2.07 10.16
N THR A 178 10.73 1.69 11.01
CA THR A 178 10.49 2.39 12.29
C THR A 178 11.35 1.88 13.42
N ASN A 179 11.86 0.66 13.32
CA ASN A 179 12.66 0.06 14.38
C ASN A 179 14.15 0.14 14.05
N PRO A 180 14.94 0.89 14.84
CA PRO A 180 16.39 1.03 14.62
C PRO A 180 17.16 -0.29 14.74
N SER A 181 16.62 -1.27 15.47
CA SER A 181 17.22 -2.61 15.61
C SER A 181 16.99 -3.51 14.40
N ASN A 182 16.14 -3.11 13.44
CA ASN A 182 15.95 -3.88 12.22
C ASN A 182 17.20 -3.80 11.34
N PRO A 183 17.87 -4.92 11.04
CA PRO A 183 19.10 -4.92 10.24
C PRO A 183 18.88 -4.42 8.80
N ASN A 184 17.62 -4.39 8.33
CA ASN A 184 17.27 -3.83 7.03
C ASN A 184 17.19 -2.28 7.05
N ASN A 185 17.14 -1.67 8.23
CA ASN A 185 17.21 -0.22 8.43
C ASN A 185 18.65 0.29 8.44
N LYS A 186 19.49 -0.22 7.56
CA LYS A 186 20.79 0.42 7.30
C LYS A 186 20.50 1.88 7.04
N LYS A 187 21.18 2.74 7.80
CA LYS A 187 21.02 4.21 7.78
C LYS A 187 20.84 4.65 6.33
N LYS A 188 19.71 5.29 6.03
CA LYS A 188 19.49 5.90 4.72
C LYS A 188 20.73 6.73 4.41
N PRO A 189 21.39 6.57 3.27
CA PRO A 189 22.61 7.29 3.01
C PRO A 189 22.33 8.78 3.13
N VAL A 190 23.02 9.43 4.05
CA VAL A 190 23.00 10.88 4.19
C VAL A 190 24.09 11.39 3.28
N ILE A 191 23.70 11.98 2.16
CA ILE A 191 24.64 12.63 1.26
C ILE A 191 24.93 14.00 1.86
N LYS A 192 26.19 14.19 2.25
CA LYS A 192 26.71 15.46 2.72
C LYS A 192 27.45 16.09 1.54
N LEU A 193 26.87 17.10 0.92
CA LEU A 193 27.58 17.92 -0.05
C LEU A 193 28.44 18.95 0.68
N LYS A 194 29.67 19.16 0.22
CA LYS A 194 30.55 20.24 0.68
C LYS A 194 30.35 21.44 -0.24
N LYS A 195 30.67 22.63 0.24
CA LYS A 195 30.77 23.82 -0.61
C LYS A 195 31.77 23.54 -1.73
N GLY A 196 31.36 23.74 -2.99
CA GLY A 196 32.15 23.41 -4.16
C GLY A 196 31.80 22.08 -4.84
N ASP A 197 30.90 21.30 -4.28
CA ASP A 197 30.33 20.14 -4.98
C ASP A 197 29.30 20.64 -6.00
N GLU A 198 29.78 21.21 -7.09
CA GLU A 198 28.95 21.66 -8.20
C GLU A 198 28.73 20.52 -9.19
N GLY A 199 27.50 20.40 -9.65
CA GLY A 199 27.15 19.51 -10.73
C GLY A 199 26.32 18.29 -10.37
N SER A 200 25.88 17.58 -11.39
CA SER A 200 25.06 16.39 -11.27
C SER A 200 25.84 15.24 -10.63
N THR A 201 25.62 14.99 -9.34
CA THR A 201 26.20 13.83 -8.68
C THR A 201 25.44 12.58 -9.16
N LYS A 202 26.12 11.69 -9.87
CA LYS A 202 25.62 10.32 -10.10
C LYS A 202 25.64 9.59 -8.78
N ILE A 203 24.45 9.42 -8.18
CA ILE A 203 24.34 8.68 -6.93
C ILE A 203 24.07 7.24 -7.29
N SER A 204 25.04 6.37 -7.07
CA SER A 204 24.90 4.91 -7.20
C SER A 204 24.56 4.32 -5.85
N TYR A 205 23.42 3.64 -5.74
CA TYR A 205 23.06 2.91 -4.53
C TYR A 205 23.10 1.41 -4.78
N ALA A 206 23.83 0.70 -3.94
CA ALA A 206 23.89 -0.77 -3.94
C ALA A 206 22.72 -1.42 -3.19
N THR A 207 21.60 -0.74 -3.01
CA THR A 207 20.44 -1.23 -2.27
C THR A 207 19.22 -1.41 -3.17
N ARG A 208 18.41 -2.39 -2.84
CA ARG A 208 17.20 -2.89 -3.50
C ARG A 208 16.06 -1.90 -3.65
N VAL A 209 16.33 -0.67 -3.91
CA VAL A 209 15.33 0.36 -4.14
C VAL A 209 15.41 0.69 -5.61
N ASP A 210 14.27 0.83 -6.26
CA ASP A 210 14.20 1.23 -7.65
C ASP A 210 15.19 2.36 -7.92
N PRO A 211 16.03 2.24 -8.95
CA PRO A 211 17.01 3.26 -9.24
C PRO A 211 16.28 4.59 -9.44
N ILE A 212 16.79 5.62 -8.79
CA ILE A 212 16.32 6.99 -9.02
C ILE A 212 16.53 7.26 -10.51
N LYS A 213 15.45 7.24 -11.28
CA LYS A 213 15.54 7.36 -12.74
C LYS A 213 16.15 8.67 -13.20
N LYS A 214 16.06 9.72 -12.38
CA LYS A 214 16.72 11.01 -12.64
C LYS A 214 16.55 11.93 -11.43
N ILE A 215 17.63 12.44 -10.84
CA ILE A 215 17.58 13.69 -10.10
C ILE A 215 17.65 14.78 -11.17
N THR A 216 16.51 15.25 -11.65
CA THR A 216 16.45 16.39 -12.54
C THR A 216 16.52 17.64 -11.69
N ALA A 217 17.62 18.37 -11.85
CA ALA A 217 17.85 19.72 -11.35
C ALA A 217 17.56 19.87 -9.85
N LEU A 218 18.55 19.59 -9.04
CA LEU A 218 18.71 20.35 -7.80
C LEU A 218 18.81 21.82 -8.23
N ASN A 219 17.84 22.64 -7.81
CA ASN A 219 17.94 24.06 -7.99
C ASN A 219 19.11 24.54 -7.13
N THR A 220 20.23 24.81 -7.75
CA THR A 220 21.47 25.21 -7.08
C THR A 220 21.52 26.70 -6.73
N THR A 221 20.45 27.46 -7.05
CA THR A 221 20.33 28.85 -6.65
C THR A 221 20.25 28.96 -5.13
N GLY A 222 21.30 29.48 -4.51
CA GLY A 222 21.39 29.68 -3.07
C GLY A 222 22.43 28.83 -2.35
N PHE A 223 23.15 27.96 -3.04
CA PHE A 223 24.17 27.11 -2.41
C PHE A 223 25.49 27.82 -2.10
N ASP A 224 25.76 28.97 -2.70
CA ASP A 224 27.03 29.70 -2.54
C ASP A 224 27.29 30.15 -1.11
N SER A 225 26.22 30.27 -0.30
CA SER A 225 26.34 30.66 1.12
C SER A 225 26.31 29.48 2.10
N VAL A 226 26.06 28.22 1.61
CA VAL A 226 25.85 27.06 2.46
C VAL A 226 27.14 26.25 2.58
N LYS A 227 27.71 26.18 3.78
CA LYS A 227 28.91 25.37 4.06
C LYS A 227 28.69 23.87 3.97
N LYS A 228 27.45 23.40 4.12
CA LYS A 228 27.08 21.99 4.14
C LYS A 228 25.57 21.81 3.90
N VAL A 229 25.22 20.99 2.95
CA VAL A 229 23.82 20.63 2.66
C VAL A 229 23.63 19.14 2.93
N THR A 230 22.55 18.79 3.62
CA THR A 230 22.18 17.40 3.89
C THR A 230 20.91 17.06 3.11
N TYR A 231 20.97 16.08 2.24
CA TYR A 231 19.83 15.59 1.49
C TYR A 231 19.31 14.30 2.08
N THR A 232 18.01 14.23 2.25
CA THR A 232 17.33 12.97 2.53
C THR A 232 16.70 12.47 1.24
N VAL A 233 17.22 11.40 0.68
CA VAL A 233 16.63 10.77 -0.49
C VAL A 233 15.46 9.91 -0.03
N LYS A 234 14.25 10.29 -0.44
CA LYS A 234 13.05 9.47 -0.24
C LYS A 234 12.88 8.59 -1.48
N TYR A 235 12.91 7.30 -1.27
CA TYR A 235 12.58 6.33 -2.30
C TYR A 235 11.06 6.24 -2.47
N LYS A 236 10.62 6.17 -3.71
CA LYS A 236 9.20 5.91 -4.04
C LYS A 236 8.89 4.42 -4.02
#